data_3914bee499f2960cbf1747125bdc1e8a
#
_entry.id   3914bee499f2960cbf1747125bdc1e8a
#
_cell.length_a   1.000
_cell.length_b   1.000
_cell.length_c   1.000
_cell.angle_alpha   90.00
_cell.angle_beta   90.00
_cell.angle_gamma   90.00
#
_symmetry.space_group_name_H-M   'P 1'
#
loop_
_entity.id
_entity.type
_entity.pdbx_description
1 polymer ?
#
loop_
_entity_poly.entity_id
_entity_poly.type
_entity_poly.pdbx_seq_one_letter_code
_entity_poly.pdbx_strand_id
1 'polypeptide(L)'
;MAHTNKRLAIVTDASSVGVTRWTEQPVALGTAGRADPQRTTDFQAVLLAMAGHDLRQPLQVIQNSHDLLGVGIRTKSEQDLLQTGQHAINRLSGQLDQLLGAVRLYEHSKELKLSPVALEPLLRQACYENEESALQKGIEIRVCSTDASVMSNALLLNGVLRNLINNAIKYTDPKGRVLIGCRRSGQNVRIDVCDTGIGITKVQLSRIFEAFTRLDPTRCDGLGVGLFIVRRAIELLGHRIDVCSAVSRGSRFSIFAMRTD
;
A
#
# COMPACT_ATOMS: atom_id res chain seq x y z
N MET A 1 23.56 32.01 -10.68
CA MET A 1 22.45 31.45 -11.46
C MET A 1 21.45 30.83 -10.50
N ALA A 2 20.31 31.50 -10.35
CA ALA A 2 19.33 31.16 -9.34
C ALA A 2 18.43 30.04 -9.83
N HIS A 3 18.48 28.87 -9.20
CA HIS A 3 17.50 27.81 -9.42
C HIS A 3 16.17 28.19 -8.80
N THR A 4 15.26 28.63 -9.64
CA THR A 4 13.88 28.95 -9.28
C THR A 4 13.16 27.66 -8.91
N ASN A 5 12.96 27.47 -7.62
CA ASN A 5 12.19 26.36 -7.03
C ASN A 5 10.72 26.60 -7.35
N LYS A 6 10.21 26.04 -8.45
CA LYS A 6 8.78 26.06 -8.77
C LYS A 6 8.04 25.20 -7.74
N ARG A 7 7.55 25.86 -6.69
CA ARG A 7 6.52 25.29 -5.80
C ARG A 7 5.33 24.89 -6.65
N LEU A 8 5.07 23.58 -6.80
CA LEU A 8 3.79 23.12 -7.25
C LEU A 8 2.77 23.48 -6.17
N ALA A 9 2.08 24.58 -6.37
CA ALA A 9 0.89 24.90 -5.61
C ALA A 9 -0.19 23.91 -6.06
N ILE A 10 -0.45 22.88 -5.26
CA ILE A 10 -1.70 22.16 -5.34
C ILE A 10 -2.74 23.16 -4.84
N VAL A 11 -3.46 23.74 -5.79
CA VAL A 11 -4.54 24.69 -5.51
C VAL A 11 -5.54 23.94 -4.64
N THR A 12 -5.61 24.31 -3.38
CA THR A 12 -6.65 23.90 -2.44
C THR A 12 -7.88 24.73 -2.73
N ASP A 13 -8.62 24.35 -3.77
CA ASP A 13 -10.00 24.81 -3.86
C ASP A 13 -10.82 23.98 -2.86
N ALA A 14 -11.11 24.57 -1.71
CA ALA A 14 -11.74 23.92 -0.57
C ALA A 14 -13.21 23.60 -0.78
N SER A 15 -13.78 23.95 -1.92
CA SER A 15 -15.24 23.91 -2.15
C SER A 15 -15.74 22.68 -2.91
N SER A 16 -14.89 21.82 -3.46
CA SER A 16 -15.34 20.66 -4.26
C SER A 16 -14.70 19.31 -3.91
N VAL A 17 -13.78 19.26 -2.97
CA VAL A 17 -13.14 18.01 -2.53
C VAL A 17 -13.81 17.55 -1.26
N GLY A 18 -14.61 16.48 -1.35
CA GLY A 18 -15.22 15.84 -0.19
C GLY A 18 -14.13 15.31 0.75
N VAL A 19 -13.71 16.12 1.71
CA VAL A 19 -12.84 15.71 2.80
C VAL A 19 -13.68 14.89 3.76
N THR A 20 -13.67 13.57 3.61
CA THR A 20 -14.20 12.70 4.64
C THR A 20 -13.14 12.63 5.74
N ARG A 21 -13.22 13.56 6.67
CA ARG A 21 -12.48 13.49 7.92
C ARG A 21 -13.08 12.34 8.71
N TRP A 22 -12.37 11.24 8.84
CA TRP A 22 -12.70 10.24 9.84
C TRP A 22 -12.39 10.85 11.21
N THR A 23 -13.33 11.65 11.73
CA THR A 23 -13.43 11.88 13.15
C THR A 23 -14.15 10.65 13.70
N GLU A 24 -13.44 9.54 13.87
CA GLU A 24 -13.86 8.65 14.94
C GLU A 24 -13.80 9.51 16.21
N GLN A 25 -14.93 9.64 16.90
CA GLN A 25 -14.91 9.97 18.32
C GLN A 25 -13.81 9.10 18.92
N PRO A 26 -12.94 9.64 19.81
CA PRO A 26 -11.95 8.82 20.47
C PRO A 26 -12.74 7.67 21.09
N VAL A 27 -12.64 6.50 20.51
CA VAL A 27 -13.01 5.27 21.20
C VAL A 27 -12.08 5.30 22.38
N ALA A 28 -12.65 5.60 23.57
CA ALA A 28 -11.93 5.55 24.81
C ALA A 28 -11.12 4.25 24.74
N LEU A 29 -9.79 4.37 24.84
CA LEU A 29 -8.91 3.24 25.04
C LEU A 29 -9.37 2.58 26.34
N GLY A 30 -10.39 1.73 26.19
CA GLY A 30 -10.78 0.77 27.20
C GLY A 30 -9.54 -0.05 27.44
N THR A 31 -9.10 -0.02 28.69
CA THR A 31 -8.10 -0.86 29.34
C THR A 31 -7.81 -2.11 28.52
N ALA A 32 -6.51 -2.36 28.26
CA ALA A 32 -5.94 -3.50 27.55
C ALA A 32 -6.83 -4.77 27.69
N GLY A 33 -7.80 -4.88 26.80
CA GLY A 33 -8.69 -6.02 26.70
C GLY A 33 -7.87 -7.16 26.12
N ARG A 34 -7.85 -8.28 26.83
CA ARG A 34 -7.38 -9.58 26.35
C ARG A 34 -7.79 -9.71 24.90
N ALA A 35 -6.80 -9.94 24.02
CA ALA A 35 -7.04 -10.24 22.61
C ALA A 35 -8.09 -11.37 22.58
N ASP A 36 -9.22 -11.09 21.94
CA ASP A 36 -10.31 -12.04 21.80
C ASP A 36 -9.82 -13.22 20.97
N PRO A 37 -9.72 -14.44 21.52
CA PRO A 37 -9.20 -15.61 20.81
C PRO A 37 -10.00 -15.94 19.55
N GLN A 38 -11.31 -15.61 19.53
CA GLN A 38 -12.17 -15.83 18.38
C GLN A 38 -11.83 -14.95 17.19
N ARG A 39 -11.52 -13.66 17.42
CA ARG A 39 -11.08 -12.75 16.34
C ARG A 39 -9.75 -13.17 15.73
N THR A 40 -8.89 -13.80 16.52
CA THR A 40 -7.60 -14.35 16.07
C THR A 40 -7.80 -15.56 15.16
N THR A 41 -8.67 -16.49 15.57
CA THR A 41 -8.99 -17.70 14.82
C THR A 41 -9.69 -17.36 13.50
N ASP A 42 -10.60 -16.38 13.51
CA ASP A 42 -11.31 -15.93 12.31
C ASP A 42 -10.34 -15.31 11.29
N PHE A 43 -9.38 -14.51 11.75
CA PHE A 43 -8.37 -13.90 10.87
C PHE A 43 -7.44 -14.95 10.25
N GLN A 44 -6.96 -15.91 11.04
CA GLN A 44 -6.12 -17.01 10.54
C GLN A 44 -6.89 -17.92 9.57
N ALA A 45 -8.13 -18.25 9.87
CA ALA A 45 -8.98 -19.06 9.01
C ALA A 45 -9.26 -18.36 7.66
N VAL A 46 -9.49 -17.05 7.70
CA VAL A 46 -9.72 -16.24 6.52
C VAL A 46 -8.43 -16.15 5.67
N LEU A 47 -7.27 -15.92 6.28
CA LEU A 47 -5.98 -15.91 5.56
C LEU A 47 -5.67 -17.27 4.92
N LEU A 48 -5.91 -18.38 5.62
CA LEU A 48 -5.67 -19.73 5.13
C LEU A 48 -6.64 -20.13 4.01
N ALA A 49 -7.93 -19.81 4.12
CA ALA A 49 -8.92 -20.12 3.10
C ALA A 49 -8.63 -19.40 1.78
N MET A 50 -8.15 -18.14 1.85
CA MET A 50 -7.85 -17.35 0.67
C MET A 50 -6.50 -17.69 0.05
N ALA A 51 -5.47 -17.97 0.86
CA ALA A 51 -4.22 -18.51 0.36
C ALA A 51 -4.45 -19.75 -0.51
N GLY A 52 -5.43 -20.59 -0.14
CA GLY A 52 -5.75 -21.80 -0.89
C GLY A 52 -6.32 -21.56 -2.29
N HIS A 53 -7.16 -20.57 -2.48
CA HIS A 53 -7.81 -20.30 -3.77
C HIS A 53 -6.95 -19.43 -4.69
N ASP A 54 -6.45 -18.31 -4.17
CA ASP A 54 -5.76 -17.30 -4.98
C ASP A 54 -4.29 -17.64 -5.28
N LEU A 55 -3.69 -18.54 -4.51
CA LEU A 55 -2.38 -19.12 -4.82
C LEU A 55 -2.48 -20.27 -5.82
N ARG A 56 -3.62 -20.94 -5.91
CA ARG A 56 -3.84 -22.07 -6.83
C ARG A 56 -3.92 -21.63 -8.29
N GLN A 57 -4.53 -20.47 -8.57
CA GLN A 57 -4.65 -19.96 -9.94
C GLN A 57 -3.30 -19.67 -10.61
N PRO A 58 -2.39 -18.83 -10.05
CA PRO A 58 -1.09 -18.60 -10.66
C PRO A 58 -0.22 -19.85 -10.70
N LEU A 59 -0.34 -20.75 -9.71
CA LEU A 59 0.38 -22.02 -9.73
C LEU A 59 -0.10 -22.91 -10.90
N GLN A 60 -1.39 -22.96 -11.18
CA GLN A 60 -1.92 -23.69 -12.32
C GLN A 60 -1.43 -23.12 -13.66
N VAL A 61 -1.33 -21.78 -13.78
CA VAL A 61 -0.77 -21.14 -14.98
C VAL A 61 0.70 -21.50 -15.15
N ILE A 62 1.48 -21.52 -14.07
CA ILE A 62 2.89 -21.91 -14.09
C ILE A 62 3.03 -23.37 -14.53
N GLN A 63 2.25 -24.27 -13.96
CA GLN A 63 2.25 -25.70 -14.33
C GLN A 63 1.90 -25.90 -15.80
N ASN A 64 0.81 -25.30 -16.27
CA ASN A 64 0.39 -25.40 -17.66
C ASN A 64 1.45 -24.84 -18.62
N SER A 65 2.08 -23.72 -18.27
CA SER A 65 3.15 -23.12 -19.09
C SER A 65 4.38 -24.01 -19.13
N HIS A 66 4.75 -24.59 -18.01
CA HIS A 66 5.89 -25.51 -17.89
C HIS A 66 5.68 -26.80 -18.68
N ASP A 67 4.48 -27.40 -18.59
CA ASP A 67 4.12 -28.63 -19.30
C ASP A 67 4.18 -28.45 -20.81
N LEU A 68 3.73 -27.29 -21.32
CA LEU A 68 3.78 -26.94 -22.73
C LEU A 68 5.22 -26.68 -23.22
N LEU A 69 6.10 -26.14 -22.37
CA LEU A 69 7.51 -25.92 -22.68
C LEU A 69 8.33 -27.23 -22.76
N GLY A 70 7.86 -28.31 -22.14
CA GLY A 70 8.51 -29.63 -22.19
C GLY A 70 8.49 -30.31 -23.56
N VAL A 71 7.84 -29.72 -24.59
CA VAL A 71 7.50 -30.42 -25.86
C VAL A 71 8.22 -29.88 -27.11
N GLY A 72 9.26 -29.00 -27.07
CA GLY A 72 9.96 -28.72 -28.35
C GLY A 72 10.67 -27.38 -28.55
N ILE A 73 10.97 -27.02 -29.80
CA ILE A 73 11.76 -25.86 -30.22
C ILE A 73 11.02 -24.56 -29.90
N ARG A 74 11.75 -23.57 -29.34
CA ARG A 74 11.17 -22.28 -28.89
C ARG A 74 10.64 -21.43 -30.03
N THR A 75 9.36 -21.52 -30.25
CA THR A 75 8.61 -20.64 -31.15
C THR A 75 8.20 -19.35 -30.43
N LYS A 76 7.68 -18.35 -31.16
CA LYS A 76 7.13 -17.13 -30.57
C LYS A 76 6.05 -17.44 -29.52
N SER A 77 5.27 -18.46 -29.73
CA SER A 77 4.23 -18.95 -28.78
C SER A 77 4.83 -19.44 -27.46
N GLU A 78 6.01 -20.05 -27.49
CA GLU A 78 6.72 -20.49 -26.26
C GLU A 78 7.29 -19.29 -25.48
N GLN A 79 7.76 -18.28 -26.18
CA GLN A 79 8.19 -17.03 -25.54
C GLN A 79 7.01 -16.35 -24.81
N ASP A 80 5.85 -16.31 -25.45
CA ASP A 80 4.63 -15.74 -24.87
C ASP A 80 4.17 -16.54 -23.63
N LEU A 81 4.33 -17.87 -23.67
CA LEU A 81 4.04 -18.75 -22.50
C LEU A 81 5.03 -18.55 -21.37
N LEU A 82 6.31 -18.42 -21.67
CA LEU A 82 7.35 -18.08 -20.66
C LEU A 82 7.05 -16.75 -19.98
N GLN A 83 6.69 -15.73 -20.77
CA GLN A 83 6.32 -14.44 -20.25
C GLN A 83 5.07 -14.53 -19.36
N THR A 84 4.06 -15.29 -19.76
CA THR A 84 2.85 -15.54 -18.99
C THR A 84 3.18 -16.25 -17.67
N GLY A 85 4.05 -17.27 -17.71
CA GLY A 85 4.56 -17.95 -16.52
C GLY A 85 5.31 -17.01 -15.56
N GLN A 86 6.17 -16.15 -16.09
CA GLN A 86 6.90 -15.16 -15.30
C GLN A 86 5.95 -14.16 -14.62
N HIS A 87 4.92 -13.69 -15.33
CA HIS A 87 3.89 -12.83 -14.73
C HIS A 87 3.12 -13.53 -13.60
N ALA A 88 2.81 -14.82 -13.77
CA ALA A 88 2.15 -15.61 -12.73
C ALA A 88 3.04 -15.80 -11.50
N ILE A 89 4.33 -16.05 -11.68
CA ILE A 89 5.31 -16.16 -10.59
C ILE A 89 5.41 -14.84 -9.83
N ASN A 90 5.56 -13.73 -10.53
CA ASN A 90 5.67 -12.40 -9.91
C ASN A 90 4.40 -12.06 -9.12
N ARG A 91 3.23 -12.42 -9.65
CA ARG A 91 1.95 -12.25 -8.98
C ARG A 91 1.85 -13.10 -7.70
N LEU A 92 2.25 -14.37 -7.76
CA LEU A 92 2.28 -15.28 -6.62
C LEU A 92 3.22 -14.78 -5.53
N SER A 93 4.42 -14.34 -5.89
CA SER A 93 5.41 -13.77 -4.97
C SER A 93 4.84 -12.53 -4.25
N GLY A 94 4.21 -11.62 -5.00
CA GLY A 94 3.58 -10.44 -4.43
C GLY A 94 2.42 -10.77 -3.47
N GLN A 95 1.63 -11.80 -3.76
CA GLN A 95 0.55 -12.28 -2.88
C GLN A 95 1.11 -12.93 -1.61
N LEU A 96 2.15 -13.73 -1.71
CA LEU A 96 2.86 -14.31 -0.57
C LEU A 96 3.47 -13.23 0.33
N ASP A 97 4.10 -12.23 -0.23
CA ASP A 97 4.65 -11.11 0.53
C ASP A 97 3.58 -10.35 1.31
N GLN A 98 2.39 -10.16 0.71
CA GLN A 98 1.25 -9.56 1.39
C GLN A 98 0.76 -10.42 2.56
N LEU A 99 0.66 -11.74 2.38
CA LEU A 99 0.26 -12.67 3.44
C LEU A 99 1.29 -12.72 4.58
N LEU A 100 2.57 -12.86 4.25
CA LEU A 100 3.65 -12.86 5.23
C LEU A 100 3.75 -11.54 5.97
N GLY A 101 3.49 -10.41 5.29
CA GLY A 101 3.38 -9.10 5.92
C GLY A 101 2.28 -9.06 6.98
N ALA A 102 1.11 -9.63 6.69
CA ALA A 102 0.00 -9.72 7.63
C ALA A 102 0.31 -10.62 8.84
N VAL A 103 0.94 -11.76 8.62
CA VAL A 103 1.36 -12.69 9.69
C VAL A 103 2.42 -12.05 10.59
N ARG A 104 3.45 -11.41 10.02
CA ARG A 104 4.48 -10.70 10.78
C ARG A 104 3.90 -9.58 11.65
N LEU A 105 2.92 -8.83 11.15
CA LEU A 105 2.20 -7.83 11.94
C LEU A 105 1.54 -8.44 13.18
N TYR A 106 1.03 -9.64 13.05
CA TYR A 106 0.36 -10.35 14.14
C TYR A 106 1.36 -10.87 15.20
N GLU A 107 2.46 -11.47 14.78
CA GLU A 107 3.49 -12.02 15.67
C GLU A 107 4.22 -10.92 16.46
N HIS A 108 4.53 -9.78 15.82
CA HIS A 108 5.27 -8.68 16.44
C HIS A 108 4.41 -7.72 17.27
N SER A 109 3.10 -7.92 17.32
CA SER A 109 2.21 -7.06 18.14
C SER A 109 2.52 -7.06 19.64
N LYS A 110 3.19 -8.11 20.13
CA LYS A 110 3.48 -8.30 21.57
C LYS A 110 4.75 -7.60 22.05
N GLU A 111 5.69 -7.24 21.17
CA GLU A 111 7.00 -6.65 21.53
C GLU A 111 7.40 -5.48 20.63
N LEU A 112 6.42 -4.72 20.14
CA LEU A 112 6.70 -3.62 19.23
C LEU A 112 7.50 -2.51 19.94
N LYS A 113 8.76 -2.33 19.55
CA LYS A 113 9.60 -1.21 20.00
C LYS A 113 9.51 -0.07 19.00
N LEU A 114 9.11 1.11 19.48
CA LEU A 114 9.18 2.34 18.73
C LEU A 114 10.52 3.03 18.98
N SER A 115 11.10 3.60 17.96
CA SER A 115 12.37 4.36 18.00
C SER A 115 12.31 5.54 17.03
N PRO A 116 13.21 6.52 17.14
CA PRO A 116 13.34 7.56 16.13
C PRO A 116 13.68 6.97 14.76
N VAL A 117 12.87 7.31 13.75
CA VAL A 117 13.04 6.85 12.36
C VAL A 117 13.17 8.07 11.46
N ALA A 118 14.32 8.21 10.80
CA ALA A 118 14.52 9.22 9.77
C ALA A 118 13.69 8.87 8.52
N LEU A 119 12.90 9.81 8.02
CA LEU A 119 11.95 9.54 6.94
C LEU A 119 12.60 9.52 5.56
N GLU A 120 13.61 10.36 5.30
CA GLU A 120 14.24 10.43 3.97
C GLU A 120 14.72 9.07 3.43
N PRO A 121 15.57 8.30 4.17
CA PRO A 121 16.03 7.00 3.69
C PRO A 121 14.87 6.01 3.52
N LEU A 122 13.89 6.06 4.41
CA LEU A 122 12.74 5.16 4.38
C LEU A 122 11.85 5.40 3.15
N LEU A 123 11.57 6.68 2.83
CA LEU A 123 10.78 7.05 1.66
C LEU A 123 11.50 6.68 0.36
N ARG A 124 12.82 6.91 0.29
CA ARG A 124 13.62 6.52 -0.88
C ARG A 124 13.64 5.02 -1.09
N GLN A 125 13.82 4.26 -0.01
CA GLN A 125 13.79 2.79 -0.06
C GLN A 125 12.44 2.28 -0.58
N ALA A 126 11.33 2.78 -0.01
CA ALA A 126 10.00 2.38 -0.43
C ALA A 126 9.70 2.74 -1.90
N CYS A 127 10.23 3.85 -2.41
CA CYS A 127 10.11 4.21 -3.81
C CYS A 127 10.95 3.31 -4.71
N TYR A 128 12.21 3.06 -4.34
CA TYR A 128 13.11 2.18 -5.09
C TYR A 128 12.51 0.78 -5.28
N GLU A 129 11.93 0.20 -4.23
CA GLU A 129 11.25 -1.11 -4.29
C GLU A 129 10.06 -1.17 -5.27
N ASN A 130 9.52 -0.01 -5.67
CA ASN A 130 8.37 0.09 -6.59
C ASN A 130 8.74 0.72 -7.95
N GLU A 131 10.00 1.08 -8.18
CA GLU A 131 10.44 1.81 -9.37
C GLU A 131 10.22 1.03 -10.66
N GLU A 132 10.54 -0.26 -10.66
CA GLU A 132 10.35 -1.13 -11.82
C GLU A 132 8.88 -1.20 -12.24
N SER A 133 7.97 -1.40 -11.28
CA SER A 133 6.52 -1.44 -11.55
C SER A 133 5.99 -0.12 -12.10
N ALA A 134 6.52 0.99 -11.62
CA ALA A 134 6.16 2.32 -12.12
C ALA A 134 6.67 2.54 -13.55
N LEU A 135 7.92 2.16 -13.84
CA LEU A 135 8.52 2.26 -15.16
C LEU A 135 7.76 1.42 -16.19
N GLN A 136 7.46 0.15 -15.86
CA GLN A 136 6.68 -0.74 -16.73
C GLN A 136 5.31 -0.16 -17.09
N LYS A 137 4.69 0.59 -16.17
CA LYS A 137 3.39 1.23 -16.37
C LYS A 137 3.48 2.66 -16.92
N GLY A 138 4.68 3.22 -17.04
CA GLY A 138 4.91 4.59 -17.51
C GLY A 138 4.41 5.64 -16.52
N ILE A 139 4.56 5.39 -15.21
CA ILE A 139 4.16 6.29 -14.12
C ILE A 139 5.39 7.01 -13.57
N GLU A 140 5.28 8.32 -13.40
CA GLU A 140 6.31 9.14 -12.77
C GLU A 140 6.16 9.10 -11.25
N ILE A 141 7.21 8.62 -10.53
CA ILE A 141 7.28 8.71 -9.06
C ILE A 141 8.19 9.87 -8.68
N ARG A 142 7.74 10.69 -7.74
CA ARG A 142 8.54 11.77 -7.15
C ARG A 142 8.53 11.68 -5.63
N VAL A 143 9.73 11.80 -5.04
CA VAL A 143 9.93 11.91 -3.59
C VAL A 143 10.38 13.33 -3.26
N CYS A 144 9.70 13.99 -2.32
CA CYS A 144 10.14 15.25 -1.78
C CYS A 144 11.12 14.98 -0.62
N SER A 145 12.31 15.57 -0.70
CA SER A 145 13.31 15.47 0.38
C SER A 145 12.77 16.01 1.71
N THR A 146 13.19 15.39 2.81
CA THR A 146 12.77 15.73 4.16
C THR A 146 13.88 15.44 5.19
N ASP A 147 14.02 16.29 6.17
CA ASP A 147 14.86 16.08 7.36
C ASP A 147 14.07 15.53 8.56
N ALA A 148 12.78 15.26 8.36
CA ALA A 148 11.89 14.88 9.43
C ALA A 148 12.17 13.45 9.93
N SER A 149 12.05 13.28 11.26
CA SER A 149 12.08 12.00 11.94
C SER A 149 10.81 11.81 12.76
N VAL A 150 10.39 10.57 12.92
CA VAL A 150 9.17 10.20 13.66
C VAL A 150 9.45 9.07 14.64
N MET A 151 8.71 9.05 15.76
CA MET A 151 8.72 7.93 16.67
C MET A 151 7.89 6.79 16.05
N SER A 152 8.57 5.73 15.56
CA SER A 152 7.93 4.64 14.85
C SER A 152 8.76 3.35 14.88
N ASN A 153 8.29 2.32 14.18
CA ASN A 153 9.07 1.14 13.85
C ASN A 153 9.37 1.16 12.34
N ALA A 154 10.65 1.20 11.97
CA ALA A 154 11.08 1.36 10.58
C ALA A 154 10.55 0.26 9.66
N LEU A 155 10.55 -1.00 10.13
CA LEU A 155 10.10 -2.16 9.34
C LEU A 155 8.60 -2.06 9.02
N LEU A 156 7.78 -1.78 10.03
CA LEU A 156 6.33 -1.65 9.85
C LEU A 156 5.97 -0.43 9.00
N LEU A 157 6.61 0.71 9.26
CA LEU A 157 6.36 1.94 8.51
C LEU A 157 6.78 1.79 7.04
N ASN A 158 7.90 1.10 6.75
CA ASN A 158 8.30 0.74 5.37
C ASN A 158 7.24 -0.12 4.69
N GLY A 159 6.74 -1.15 5.38
CA GLY A 159 5.67 -2.01 4.88
C GLY A 159 4.39 -1.24 4.53
N VAL A 160 4.01 -0.27 5.37
CA VAL A 160 2.88 0.64 5.12
C VAL A 160 3.12 1.49 3.87
N LEU A 161 4.28 2.14 3.77
CA LEU A 161 4.63 2.99 2.63
C LEU A 161 4.66 2.20 1.33
N ARG A 162 5.29 1.03 1.32
CA ARG A 162 5.32 0.13 0.17
C ARG A 162 3.93 -0.24 -0.32
N ASN A 163 3.01 -0.59 0.58
CA ASN A 163 1.63 -0.91 0.22
C ASN A 163 0.88 0.29 -0.37
N LEU A 164 1.05 1.48 0.21
CA LEU A 164 0.41 2.71 -0.29
C LEU A 164 0.96 3.11 -1.66
N ILE A 165 2.29 3.05 -1.87
CA ILE A 165 2.94 3.36 -3.15
C ILE A 165 2.51 2.36 -4.22
N ASN A 166 2.51 1.07 -3.90
CA ASN A 166 2.05 0.03 -4.81
C ASN A 166 0.60 0.26 -5.24
N ASN A 167 -0.29 0.59 -4.30
CA ASN A 167 -1.67 0.94 -4.62
C ASN A 167 -1.76 2.20 -5.49
N ALA A 168 -0.97 3.24 -5.21
CA ALA A 168 -0.92 4.45 -6.02
C ALA A 168 -0.54 4.13 -7.48
N ILE A 169 0.50 3.31 -7.70
CA ILE A 169 0.90 2.86 -9.04
C ILE A 169 -0.19 2.02 -9.69
N LYS A 170 -0.76 1.09 -8.93
CA LYS A 170 -1.77 0.15 -9.41
C LYS A 170 -3.00 0.85 -9.97
N TYR A 171 -3.50 1.86 -9.26
CA TYR A 171 -4.74 2.58 -9.59
C TYR A 171 -4.54 3.87 -10.39
N THR A 172 -3.31 4.21 -10.74
CA THR A 172 -2.98 5.33 -11.63
C THR A 172 -2.86 4.82 -13.07
N ASP A 173 -3.47 5.53 -14.02
CA ASP A 173 -3.37 5.19 -15.44
C ASP A 173 -1.96 5.54 -15.99
N PRO A 174 -1.52 4.95 -17.12
CA PRO A 174 -0.25 5.29 -17.77
C PRO A 174 -0.08 6.80 -17.98
N LYS A 175 1.14 7.30 -17.83
CA LYS A 175 1.51 8.74 -17.86
C LYS A 175 1.00 9.54 -16.66
N GLY A 176 0.43 8.86 -15.64
CA GLY A 176 0.07 9.47 -14.37
C GLY A 176 1.29 9.68 -13.46
N ARG A 177 1.03 10.19 -12.25
CA ARG A 177 2.08 10.58 -11.30
C ARG A 177 1.74 10.09 -9.91
N VAL A 178 2.80 9.72 -9.17
CA VAL A 178 2.76 9.43 -7.74
C VAL A 178 3.74 10.36 -7.04
N LEU A 179 3.26 11.09 -6.04
CA LEU A 179 4.07 12.02 -5.25
C LEU A 179 4.10 11.56 -3.80
N ILE A 180 5.30 11.42 -3.24
CA ILE A 180 5.51 11.10 -1.82
C ILE A 180 6.23 12.26 -1.15
N GLY A 181 5.74 12.69 0.00
CA GLY A 181 6.37 13.79 0.72
C GLY A 181 5.92 13.88 2.16
N CYS A 182 6.62 14.71 2.92
CA CYS A 182 6.34 14.95 4.34
C CYS A 182 6.15 16.42 4.60
N ARG A 183 5.35 16.73 5.63
CA ARG A 183 5.23 18.08 6.16
C ARG A 183 4.90 18.06 7.66
N ARG A 184 5.35 19.09 8.36
CA ARG A 184 5.01 19.29 9.78
C ARG A 184 3.51 19.55 9.92
N SER A 185 2.89 18.95 10.94
CA SER A 185 1.47 19.07 11.27
C SER A 185 1.31 19.11 12.80
N GLY A 186 1.57 20.26 13.41
CA GLY A 186 1.64 20.41 14.87
C GLY A 186 2.78 19.57 15.43
N GLN A 187 2.47 18.70 16.40
CA GLN A 187 3.44 17.77 17.01
C GLN A 187 3.68 16.51 16.14
N ASN A 188 3.02 16.39 15.01
CA ASN A 188 3.18 15.29 14.11
C ASN A 188 3.92 15.69 12.84
N VAL A 189 4.49 14.69 12.18
CA VAL A 189 4.82 14.74 10.77
C VAL A 189 3.69 14.06 10.00
N ARG A 190 3.18 14.73 8.97
CA ARG A 190 2.26 14.14 8.02
C ARG A 190 3.03 13.64 6.81
N ILE A 191 2.93 12.34 6.54
CA ILE A 191 3.51 11.67 5.40
C ILE A 191 2.38 11.45 4.38
N ASP A 192 2.51 12.02 3.20
CA ASP A 192 1.51 11.94 2.14
C ASP A 192 1.99 11.04 1.00
N VAL A 193 1.14 10.11 0.55
CA VAL A 193 1.25 9.40 -0.71
C VAL A 193 0.07 9.85 -1.57
N CYS A 194 0.38 10.57 -2.66
CA CYS A 194 -0.62 11.15 -3.57
C CYS A 194 -0.51 10.49 -4.93
N ASP A 195 -1.63 10.17 -5.56
CA ASP A 195 -1.72 9.66 -6.91
C ASP A 195 -2.66 10.51 -7.78
N THR A 196 -2.48 10.41 -9.09
CA THR A 196 -3.39 11.02 -10.09
C THR A 196 -4.27 9.97 -10.76
N GLY A 197 -4.63 8.92 -10.03
CA GLY A 197 -5.36 7.78 -10.54
C GLY A 197 -6.87 7.98 -10.60
N ILE A 198 -7.58 6.86 -10.68
CA ILE A 198 -9.05 6.82 -10.85
C ILE A 198 -9.82 7.45 -9.70
N GLY A 199 -9.19 7.60 -8.53
CA GLY A 199 -9.85 8.04 -7.30
C GLY A 199 -10.80 6.98 -6.72
N ILE A 200 -11.43 7.34 -5.62
CA ILE A 200 -12.28 6.45 -4.80
C ILE A 200 -13.61 7.14 -4.54
N THR A 201 -14.71 6.44 -4.75
CA THR A 201 -16.05 6.97 -4.46
C THR A 201 -16.29 7.07 -2.95
N LYS A 202 -17.20 7.93 -2.51
CA LYS A 202 -17.58 8.06 -1.08
C LYS A 202 -18.04 6.72 -0.48
N VAL A 203 -18.77 5.92 -1.24
CA VAL A 203 -19.26 4.60 -0.81
C VAL A 203 -18.08 3.63 -0.61
N GLN A 204 -17.12 3.65 -1.52
CA GLN A 204 -15.93 2.80 -1.39
C GLN A 204 -15.02 3.25 -0.24
N LEU A 205 -14.87 4.56 0.02
CA LEU A 205 -14.03 5.11 1.09
C LEU A 205 -14.37 4.52 2.47
N SER A 206 -15.65 4.21 2.74
CA SER A 206 -16.06 3.60 4.00
C SER A 206 -15.52 2.17 4.20
N ARG A 207 -15.16 1.49 3.10
CA ARG A 207 -14.85 0.06 3.08
C ARG A 207 -13.44 -0.27 2.61
N ILE A 208 -12.65 0.70 2.13
CA ILE A 208 -11.32 0.42 1.53
C ILE A 208 -10.34 -0.26 2.49
N PHE A 209 -10.56 -0.14 3.80
CA PHE A 209 -9.74 -0.77 4.83
C PHE A 209 -10.29 -2.12 5.32
N GLU A 210 -11.44 -2.57 4.81
CA GLU A 210 -11.94 -3.92 5.06
C GLU A 210 -11.10 -4.93 4.26
N ALA A 211 -10.87 -6.10 4.86
CA ALA A 211 -10.18 -7.17 4.15
C ALA A 211 -10.98 -7.56 2.90
N PHE A 212 -10.24 -7.87 1.81
CA PHE A 212 -10.79 -8.37 0.55
C PHE A 212 -11.63 -7.38 -0.26
N THR A 213 -11.61 -6.11 0.15
CA THR A 213 -12.25 -5.04 -0.62
C THR A 213 -11.37 -4.67 -1.82
N ARG A 214 -11.96 -4.70 -3.01
CA ARG A 214 -11.35 -4.30 -4.28
C ARG A 214 -12.14 -3.16 -4.90
N LEU A 215 -11.46 -2.10 -5.31
CA LEU A 215 -12.09 -0.93 -5.94
C LEU A 215 -12.62 -1.28 -7.33
N ASP A 216 -11.84 -2.02 -8.10
CA ASP A 216 -12.18 -2.49 -9.44
C ASP A 216 -11.58 -3.89 -9.66
N PRO A 217 -12.40 -4.95 -9.58
CA PRO A 217 -11.96 -6.32 -9.82
C PRO A 217 -11.43 -6.56 -11.23
N THR A 218 -11.88 -5.78 -12.21
CA THR A 218 -11.55 -5.98 -13.63
C THR A 218 -10.24 -5.33 -14.04
N ARG A 219 -9.84 -4.24 -13.37
CA ARG A 219 -8.66 -3.44 -13.74
C ARG A 219 -7.36 -3.92 -13.12
N CYS A 220 -7.45 -4.56 -11.96
CA CYS A 220 -6.23 -4.84 -11.21
C CYS A 220 -6.31 -6.13 -10.43
N ASP A 221 -5.25 -6.90 -10.53
CA ASP A 221 -5.03 -8.10 -9.72
C ASP A 221 -4.65 -7.77 -8.27
N GLY A 222 -5.00 -8.67 -7.35
CA GLY A 222 -4.61 -8.61 -5.94
C GLY A 222 -5.72 -9.02 -4.99
N LEU A 223 -5.31 -9.45 -3.80
CA LEU A 223 -6.18 -10.03 -2.76
C LEU A 223 -7.12 -9.02 -2.07
N GLY A 224 -6.92 -7.72 -2.26
CA GLY A 224 -7.68 -6.71 -1.51
C GLY A 224 -7.34 -6.63 -0.02
N VAL A 225 -6.15 -7.11 0.39
CA VAL A 225 -5.71 -7.10 1.80
C VAL A 225 -4.70 -5.99 2.10
N GLY A 226 -4.12 -5.33 1.09
CA GLY A 226 -3.06 -4.35 1.27
C GLY A 226 -3.45 -3.19 2.20
N LEU A 227 -4.61 -2.56 1.99
CA LEU A 227 -5.08 -1.46 2.84
C LEU A 227 -5.55 -1.94 4.22
N PHE A 228 -6.07 -3.15 4.35
CA PHE A 228 -6.34 -3.78 5.64
C PHE A 228 -5.05 -3.93 6.47
N ILE A 229 -3.95 -4.40 5.84
CA ILE A 229 -2.63 -4.50 6.47
C ILE A 229 -2.13 -3.11 6.89
N VAL A 230 -2.28 -2.10 6.02
CA VAL A 230 -1.93 -0.70 6.33
C VAL A 230 -2.66 -0.24 7.59
N ARG A 231 -3.98 -0.43 7.68
CA ARG A 231 -4.78 -0.04 8.85
C ARG A 231 -4.25 -0.70 10.12
N ARG A 232 -4.02 -2.02 10.09
CA ARG A 232 -3.52 -2.77 11.26
C ARG A 232 -2.13 -2.32 11.69
N ALA A 233 -1.21 -2.07 10.74
CA ALA A 233 0.11 -1.56 11.03
C ALA A 233 0.05 -0.15 11.66
N ILE A 234 -0.79 0.73 11.13
CA ILE A 234 -1.01 2.09 11.66
C ILE A 234 -1.56 2.05 13.09
N GLU A 235 -2.53 1.18 13.37
CA GLU A 235 -3.07 0.95 14.71
C GLU A 235 -1.99 0.47 15.70
N LEU A 236 -1.15 -0.51 15.30
CA LEU A 236 -0.05 -1.02 16.11
C LEU A 236 1.03 0.04 16.38
N LEU A 237 1.34 0.88 15.40
CA LEU A 237 2.29 1.97 15.52
C LEU A 237 1.77 3.15 16.37
N GLY A 238 0.48 3.16 16.72
CA GLY A 238 -0.15 4.32 17.39
C GLY A 238 -0.24 5.55 16.48
N HIS A 239 -0.20 5.36 15.17
CA HIS A 239 -0.31 6.43 14.17
C HIS A 239 -1.76 6.61 13.72
N ARG A 240 -2.01 7.68 12.96
CA ARG A 240 -3.32 7.93 12.34
C ARG A 240 -3.16 7.97 10.82
N ILE A 241 -4.16 7.48 10.09
CA ILE A 241 -4.24 7.57 8.65
C ILE A 241 -5.54 8.28 8.24
N ASP A 242 -5.42 9.25 7.32
CA ASP A 242 -6.55 9.93 6.68
C ASP A 242 -6.48 9.69 5.17
N VAL A 243 -7.64 9.65 4.52
CA VAL A 243 -7.75 9.50 3.07
C VAL A 243 -8.60 10.64 2.50
N CYS A 244 -8.08 11.28 1.46
CA CYS A 244 -8.80 12.24 0.67
C CYS A 244 -8.76 11.80 -0.79
N SER A 245 -9.92 11.62 -1.42
CA SER A 245 -10.00 11.14 -2.79
C SER A 245 -11.23 11.69 -3.51
N ALA A 246 -11.08 11.89 -4.81
CA ALA A 246 -12.17 12.24 -5.69
C ALA A 246 -12.06 11.44 -7.00
N VAL A 247 -13.18 10.94 -7.49
CA VAL A 247 -13.24 10.16 -8.74
C VAL A 247 -12.61 10.95 -9.89
N SER A 248 -11.75 10.29 -10.66
CA SER A 248 -10.97 10.84 -11.77
C SER A 248 -9.99 11.98 -11.39
N ARG A 249 -9.71 12.20 -10.10
CA ARG A 249 -8.73 13.17 -9.61
C ARG A 249 -7.61 12.55 -8.78
N GLY A 250 -7.71 11.25 -8.53
CA GLY A 250 -6.75 10.50 -7.72
C GLY A 250 -7.06 10.52 -6.23
N SER A 251 -6.08 10.06 -5.46
CA SER A 251 -6.21 9.89 -4.02
C SER A 251 -4.98 10.43 -3.28
N ARG A 252 -5.16 10.76 -2.01
CA ARG A 252 -4.09 11.09 -1.07
C ARG A 252 -4.32 10.31 0.21
N PHE A 253 -3.36 9.49 0.56
CA PHE A 253 -3.26 8.83 1.85
C PHE A 253 -2.28 9.60 2.73
N SER A 254 -2.71 9.99 3.91
CA SER A 254 -1.95 10.83 4.85
C SER A 254 -1.75 10.09 6.16
N ILE A 255 -0.50 9.77 6.51
CA ILE A 255 -0.11 9.16 7.79
C ILE A 255 0.35 10.28 8.71
N PHE A 256 -0.14 10.27 9.95
CA PHE A 256 0.28 11.20 11.00
C PHE A 256 1.03 10.42 12.08
N ALA A 257 2.31 10.70 12.21
CA ALA A 257 3.19 10.09 13.19
C ALA A 257 3.82 11.16 14.09
N MET A 258 4.03 10.85 15.35
CA MET A 258 4.63 11.77 16.31
C MET A 258 6.05 12.13 15.87
N ARG A 259 6.35 13.43 15.79
CA ARG A 259 7.68 13.93 15.46
C ARG A 259 8.66 13.64 16.59
N THR A 260 9.87 13.25 16.22
CA THR A 260 11.03 13.31 17.13
C THR A 260 11.78 14.57 16.85
N ASP A 261 12.09 15.33 17.89
CA ASP A 261 12.90 16.54 17.79
C ASP A 261 14.35 16.21 17.41
#